data_7cd5408c83531abc6252b3cf3652fced
#
_entry.id   7cd5408c83531abc6252b3cf3652fced
#
_cell.length_a   1.000
_cell.length_b   1.000
_cell.length_c   1.000
_cell.angle_alpha   90.00
_cell.angle_beta   90.00
_cell.angle_gamma   90.00
#
_symmetry.space_group_name_H-M   'P 1'
#
loop_
_entity.id
_entity.type
_entity.pdbx_description
1 polymer ?
#
loop_
_entity_poly.entity_id
_entity_poly.type
_entity_poly.pdbx_seq_one_letter_code
_entity_poly.pdbx_strand_id
1 'polypeptide(L)'
;MDAVHSIADEREKKVADKVIEALYESPEKFLAGIEIEKSMKKAKVWLIRQVFEEFQQQMQPIIEKYGLKLEKDSGYYSYQDSQHDKFYDCYSTYPGLNYVVKKAKFQKAGLELWFRIEVEHNLFAGFCLFDKEASSEDGFSKGYQVDDITDGLKQEASRYLKKEIILPEDWWFAWCYPNGSHDYAYKDTADFKNMNPGAVRLADKEEREKYVKETVKAFEGYLLKYLL
;
A
#
# COMPACT_ATOMS: atom_id res chain seq x y z
N MET A 1 9.93 17.81 25.24
CA MET A 1 9.19 17.49 24.00
C MET A 1 7.81 18.14 23.94
N ASP A 2 7.23 18.53 25.06
CA ASP A 2 5.83 18.99 25.13
C ASP A 2 5.57 20.42 24.61
N ALA A 3 6.53 21.30 24.64
CA ALA A 3 6.34 22.70 24.21
C ALA A 3 6.22 22.88 22.67
N VAL A 4 6.90 22.07 21.88
CA VAL A 4 6.86 22.15 20.41
C VAL A 4 5.52 21.59 19.86
N HIS A 5 4.97 20.55 20.48
CA HIS A 5 3.64 20.02 20.15
C HIS A 5 2.55 21.05 20.43
N SER A 6 2.58 21.70 21.60
CA SER A 6 1.62 22.73 21.99
C SER A 6 1.57 23.93 21.01
N ILE A 7 2.73 24.36 20.49
CA ILE A 7 2.79 25.48 19.54
C ILE A 7 2.24 25.10 18.15
N ALA A 8 2.48 23.87 17.68
CA ALA A 8 1.93 23.38 16.43
C ALA A 8 0.41 23.27 16.49
N ASP A 9 -0.13 22.71 17.57
CA ASP A 9 -1.57 22.56 17.80
C ASP A 9 -2.27 23.93 17.89
N GLU A 10 -1.67 24.92 18.55
CA GLU A 10 -2.23 26.28 18.62
C GLU A 10 -2.23 26.98 17.26
N ARG A 11 -1.22 26.75 16.43
CA ARG A 11 -1.14 27.31 15.08
C ARG A 11 -2.19 26.71 14.17
N GLU A 12 -2.35 25.41 14.20
CA GLU A 12 -3.37 24.68 13.42
C GLU A 12 -4.77 25.13 13.81
N LYS A 13 -5.04 25.25 15.11
CA LYS A 13 -6.31 25.76 15.60
C LYS A 13 -6.61 27.17 15.11
N LYS A 14 -5.64 28.09 15.20
CA LYS A 14 -5.81 29.47 14.70
C LYS A 14 -6.07 29.54 13.20
N VAL A 15 -5.48 28.64 12.40
CA VAL A 15 -5.74 28.56 10.96
C VAL A 15 -7.14 28.03 10.71
N ALA A 16 -7.56 26.98 11.41
CA ALA A 16 -8.90 26.42 11.30
C ALA A 16 -10.00 27.44 11.64
N ASP A 17 -9.83 28.18 12.75
CA ASP A 17 -10.75 29.22 13.19
C ASP A 17 -10.91 30.32 12.11
N LYS A 18 -9.82 30.78 11.51
CA LYS A 18 -9.86 31.78 10.43
C LYS A 18 -10.55 31.26 9.17
N VAL A 19 -10.34 30.00 8.82
CA VAL A 19 -11.03 29.37 7.68
C VAL A 19 -12.52 29.29 7.95
N ILE A 20 -12.92 28.89 9.16
CA ILE A 20 -14.34 28.84 9.57
C ILE A 20 -14.97 30.24 9.49
N GLU A 21 -14.32 31.24 10.09
CA GLU A 21 -14.81 32.64 10.02
C GLU A 21 -15.00 33.08 8.57
N ALA A 22 -14.03 32.84 7.70
CA ALA A 22 -14.11 33.21 6.29
C ALA A 22 -15.26 32.50 5.54
N LEU A 23 -15.53 31.22 5.85
CA LEU A 23 -16.63 30.46 5.24
C LEU A 23 -18.00 30.99 5.66
N TYR A 24 -18.14 31.47 6.91
CA TYR A 24 -19.39 31.99 7.42
C TYR A 24 -19.70 33.47 7.04
N GLU A 25 -18.81 34.14 6.30
CA GLU A 25 -19.01 35.50 5.84
C GLU A 25 -20.17 35.63 4.82
N SER A 26 -20.37 34.59 3.99
CA SER A 26 -21.52 34.58 3.06
C SER A 26 -21.89 33.15 2.63
N PRO A 27 -23.16 32.91 2.18
CA PRO A 27 -23.56 31.62 1.62
C PRO A 27 -22.72 31.17 0.43
N GLU A 28 -22.27 32.09 -0.39
CA GLU A 28 -21.40 31.81 -1.55
C GLU A 28 -20.04 31.27 -1.12
N LYS A 29 -19.43 31.84 -0.07
CA LYS A 29 -18.17 31.35 0.51
C LYS A 29 -18.35 29.99 1.14
N PHE A 30 -19.46 29.74 1.80
CA PHE A 30 -19.76 28.43 2.38
C PHE A 30 -19.93 27.36 1.29
N LEU A 31 -20.64 27.67 0.21
CA LEU A 31 -20.78 26.78 -0.95
C LEU A 31 -19.42 26.51 -1.62
N ALA A 32 -18.58 27.53 -1.78
CA ALA A 32 -17.23 27.36 -2.28
C ALA A 32 -16.40 26.41 -1.41
N GLY A 33 -16.54 26.48 -0.09
CA GLY A 33 -15.91 25.54 0.85
C GLY A 33 -16.33 24.07 0.61
N ILE A 34 -17.62 23.84 0.39
CA ILE A 34 -18.15 22.51 0.05
C ILE A 34 -17.56 21.99 -1.27
N GLU A 35 -17.46 22.84 -2.28
CA GLU A 35 -16.88 22.43 -3.56
C GLU A 35 -15.36 22.17 -3.48
N ILE A 36 -14.66 22.92 -2.65
CA ILE A 36 -13.23 22.67 -2.35
C ILE A 36 -13.08 21.30 -1.67
N GLU A 37 -13.89 20.96 -0.67
CA GLU A 37 -13.85 19.67 0.02
C GLU A 37 -14.06 18.51 -0.97
N LYS A 38 -15.08 18.58 -1.81
CA LYS A 38 -15.35 17.58 -2.86
C LYS A 38 -14.17 17.43 -3.84
N SER A 39 -13.57 18.56 -4.21
CA SER A 39 -12.42 18.59 -5.14
C SER A 39 -11.17 18.01 -4.50
N MET A 40 -10.94 18.29 -3.21
CA MET A 40 -9.82 17.73 -2.46
C MET A 40 -9.90 16.21 -2.33
N LYS A 41 -11.09 15.64 -2.12
CA LYS A 41 -11.26 14.20 -2.14
C LYS A 41 -10.86 13.59 -3.48
N LYS A 42 -11.34 14.17 -4.59
CA LYS A 42 -10.95 13.73 -5.94
C LYS A 42 -9.44 13.84 -6.17
N ALA A 43 -8.82 14.94 -5.70
CA ALA A 43 -7.38 15.14 -5.82
C ALA A 43 -6.57 14.09 -5.05
N LYS A 44 -7.00 13.70 -3.84
CA LYS A 44 -6.40 12.62 -3.05
C LYS A 44 -6.49 11.27 -3.77
N VAL A 45 -7.66 10.92 -4.30
CA VAL A 45 -7.85 9.69 -5.09
C VAL A 45 -6.97 9.70 -6.33
N TRP A 46 -6.91 10.83 -7.03
CA TRP A 46 -6.05 10.99 -8.20
C TRP A 46 -4.57 10.79 -7.86
N LEU A 47 -4.10 11.32 -6.73
CA LEU A 47 -2.73 11.14 -6.27
C LEU A 47 -2.38 9.66 -6.07
N ILE A 48 -3.25 8.88 -5.41
CA ILE A 48 -3.04 7.44 -5.23
C ILE A 48 -2.95 6.73 -6.59
N ARG A 49 -3.84 7.06 -7.53
CA ARG A 49 -3.79 6.50 -8.89
C ARG A 49 -2.46 6.79 -9.57
N GLN A 50 -1.98 8.04 -9.50
CA GLN A 50 -0.69 8.42 -10.07
C GLN A 50 0.48 7.66 -9.43
N VAL A 51 0.43 7.44 -8.12
CA VAL A 51 1.44 6.63 -7.43
C VAL A 51 1.43 5.18 -7.95
N PHE A 52 0.26 4.55 -8.11
CA PHE A 52 0.18 3.19 -8.62
C PHE A 52 0.50 3.07 -10.12
N GLU A 53 0.17 4.07 -10.93
CA GLU A 53 0.61 4.13 -12.33
C GLU A 53 2.14 4.17 -12.43
N GLU A 54 2.79 4.96 -11.58
CA GLU A 54 4.24 5.02 -11.49
C GLU A 54 4.83 3.67 -11.02
N PHE A 55 4.20 3.00 -10.03
CA PHE A 55 4.59 1.65 -9.66
C PHE A 55 4.51 0.66 -10.81
N GLN A 56 3.45 0.68 -11.62
CA GLN A 56 3.34 -0.20 -12.79
C GLN A 56 4.50 0.01 -13.76
N GLN A 57 4.92 1.26 -13.99
CA GLN A 57 6.04 1.58 -14.87
C GLN A 57 7.37 1.11 -14.27
N GLN A 58 7.65 1.44 -13.02
CA GLN A 58 8.90 1.10 -12.34
C GLN A 58 9.06 -0.40 -12.06
N MET A 59 7.96 -1.15 -12.00
CA MET A 59 7.95 -2.60 -11.84
C MET A 59 8.23 -3.37 -13.14
N GLN A 60 8.21 -2.76 -14.31
CA GLN A 60 8.43 -3.50 -15.57
C GLN A 60 9.76 -4.28 -15.61
N PRO A 61 10.93 -3.68 -15.32
CA PRO A 61 12.18 -4.43 -15.28
C PRO A 61 12.21 -5.52 -14.19
N ILE A 62 11.48 -5.33 -13.11
CA ILE A 62 11.35 -6.31 -12.02
C ILE A 62 10.49 -7.50 -12.47
N ILE A 63 9.39 -7.22 -13.17
CA ILE A 63 8.51 -8.25 -13.77
C ILE A 63 9.32 -9.16 -14.70
N GLU A 64 10.12 -8.59 -15.58
CA GLU A 64 10.96 -9.34 -16.51
C GLU A 64 12.03 -10.15 -15.78
N LYS A 65 12.72 -9.52 -14.84
CA LYS A 65 13.82 -10.14 -14.09
C LYS A 65 13.37 -11.35 -13.26
N TYR A 66 12.23 -11.25 -12.60
CA TYR A 66 11.75 -12.29 -11.67
C TYR A 66 10.62 -13.15 -12.23
N GLY A 67 10.20 -12.92 -13.48
CA GLY A 67 9.14 -13.69 -14.10
C GLY A 67 7.79 -13.51 -13.42
N LEU A 68 7.49 -12.27 -13.00
CA LEU A 68 6.19 -11.92 -12.44
C LEU A 68 5.16 -11.72 -13.55
N LYS A 69 3.88 -11.81 -13.22
CA LYS A 69 2.77 -11.45 -14.10
C LYS A 69 1.83 -10.54 -13.35
N LEU A 70 1.63 -9.31 -13.84
CA LEU A 70 0.61 -8.41 -13.30
C LEU A 70 -0.78 -9.02 -13.53
N GLU A 71 -1.55 -9.18 -12.46
CA GLU A 71 -2.92 -9.67 -12.49
C GLU A 71 -3.89 -8.51 -12.23
N LYS A 72 -4.69 -8.17 -13.24
CA LYS A 72 -5.58 -7.00 -13.19
C LYS A 72 -6.99 -7.34 -12.67
N ASP A 73 -7.40 -8.61 -12.81
CA ASP A 73 -8.80 -9.02 -12.63
C ASP A 73 -8.99 -9.98 -11.44
N SER A 74 -8.13 -9.94 -10.45
CA SER A 74 -8.20 -10.87 -9.32
C SER A 74 -9.19 -10.43 -8.21
N GLY A 75 -10.45 -10.21 -8.55
CA GLY A 75 -11.54 -10.04 -7.59
C GLY A 75 -11.35 -8.83 -6.64
N TYR A 76 -11.63 -9.02 -5.35
CA TYR A 76 -11.62 -7.98 -4.30
C TYR A 76 -10.29 -7.22 -4.18
N TYR A 77 -9.18 -7.84 -4.56
CA TYR A 77 -7.83 -7.27 -4.49
C TYR A 77 -7.29 -6.78 -5.83
N SER A 78 -8.15 -6.67 -6.84
CA SER A 78 -7.71 -6.18 -8.14
C SER A 78 -7.41 -4.69 -8.11
N TYR A 79 -6.48 -4.28 -8.98
CA TYR A 79 -6.33 -2.89 -9.36
C TYR A 79 -7.58 -2.45 -10.13
N GLN A 80 -8.62 -2.07 -9.41
CA GLN A 80 -9.84 -1.51 -9.97
C GLN A 80 -9.95 -0.05 -9.56
N ASP A 81 -10.37 0.78 -10.48
CA ASP A 81 -10.63 2.20 -10.22
C ASP A 81 -11.58 2.39 -9.03
N SER A 82 -12.55 1.49 -8.87
CA SER A 82 -13.48 1.52 -7.74
C SER A 82 -12.82 1.38 -6.36
N GLN A 83 -11.68 0.71 -6.25
CA GLN A 83 -10.96 0.59 -4.99
C GLN A 83 -10.33 1.92 -4.59
N HIS A 84 -9.74 2.65 -5.55
CA HIS A 84 -9.19 3.98 -5.29
C HIS A 84 -10.29 4.97 -4.89
N ASP A 85 -11.43 4.94 -5.59
CA ASP A 85 -12.55 5.85 -5.30
C ASP A 85 -13.11 5.65 -3.89
N LYS A 86 -13.15 4.39 -3.41
CA LYS A 86 -13.66 4.03 -2.09
C LYS A 86 -12.63 4.20 -0.97
N PHE A 87 -11.35 4.40 -1.29
CA PHE A 87 -10.27 4.38 -0.30
C PHE A 87 -10.48 5.35 0.86
N TYR A 88 -11.04 6.54 0.61
CA TYR A 88 -11.34 7.52 1.63
C TYR A 88 -12.71 7.35 2.29
N ASP A 89 -13.58 6.52 1.73
CA ASP A 89 -14.93 6.29 2.24
C ASP A 89 -15.06 5.02 3.07
N CYS A 90 -14.17 4.05 2.86
CA CYS A 90 -14.26 2.73 3.46
C CYS A 90 -12.91 2.32 4.05
N TYR A 91 -12.91 1.96 5.34
CA TYR A 91 -11.70 1.47 6.03
C TYR A 91 -11.22 0.12 5.51
N SER A 92 -12.11 -0.71 4.96
CA SER A 92 -11.78 -2.03 4.44
C SER A 92 -11.38 -2.03 2.96
N THR A 93 -10.96 -0.89 2.42
CA THR A 93 -10.52 -0.77 1.04
C THR A 93 -9.01 -0.65 0.99
N TYR A 94 -8.36 -1.58 0.31
CA TYR A 94 -6.91 -1.73 0.24
C TYR A 94 -6.45 -1.72 -1.22
N PRO A 95 -6.32 -0.55 -1.86
CA PRO A 95 -5.82 -0.47 -3.23
C PRO A 95 -4.43 -1.09 -3.34
N GLY A 96 -4.19 -1.84 -4.38
CA GLY A 96 -2.92 -2.51 -4.55
C GLY A 96 -2.68 -3.08 -5.94
N LEU A 97 -1.45 -3.51 -6.19
CA LEU A 97 -1.03 -4.21 -7.40
C LEU A 97 -0.70 -5.65 -7.05
N ASN A 98 -1.26 -6.58 -7.79
CA ASN A 98 -1.05 -8.00 -7.62
C ASN A 98 -0.18 -8.57 -8.74
N TYR A 99 0.84 -9.31 -8.39
CA TYR A 99 1.72 -9.99 -9.32
C TYR A 99 1.78 -11.48 -8.99
N VAL A 100 1.31 -12.33 -9.91
CA VAL A 100 1.49 -13.77 -9.79
C VAL A 100 2.96 -14.11 -10.00
N VAL A 101 3.53 -14.86 -9.08
CA VAL A 101 4.92 -15.34 -9.14
C VAL A 101 4.97 -16.64 -9.92
N LYS A 102 5.51 -16.61 -11.13
CA LYS A 102 5.57 -17.79 -12.00
C LYS A 102 6.65 -18.80 -11.61
N LYS A 103 7.74 -18.30 -11.01
CA LYS A 103 8.91 -19.12 -10.62
C LYS A 103 9.32 -18.74 -9.21
N ALA A 104 8.76 -19.37 -8.21
CA ALA A 104 9.23 -19.26 -6.84
C ALA A 104 10.25 -20.36 -6.53
N LYS A 105 11.19 -20.11 -5.64
CA LYS A 105 12.09 -21.14 -5.10
C LYS A 105 11.33 -22.24 -4.38
N PHE A 106 10.12 -21.93 -3.93
CA PHE A 106 9.17 -22.89 -3.41
C PHE A 106 7.83 -22.74 -4.12
N GLN A 107 7.37 -23.80 -4.73
CA GLN A 107 6.01 -23.93 -5.22
C GLN A 107 5.42 -25.20 -4.65
N LYS A 108 4.18 -25.14 -4.23
CA LYS A 108 3.43 -26.31 -3.79
C LYS A 108 2.19 -26.49 -4.65
N ALA A 109 1.86 -27.73 -4.94
CA ALA A 109 0.68 -28.07 -5.74
C ALA A 109 -0.59 -27.46 -5.13
N GLY A 110 -1.42 -26.85 -5.97
CA GLY A 110 -2.67 -26.20 -5.55
C GLY A 110 -2.52 -24.74 -5.08
N LEU A 111 -1.33 -24.27 -4.71
CA LEU A 111 -1.12 -22.90 -4.25
C LEU A 111 -0.35 -22.06 -5.26
N GLU A 112 -0.72 -20.80 -5.36
CA GLU A 112 0.05 -19.77 -6.05
C GLU A 112 0.69 -18.81 -5.04
N LEU A 113 1.92 -18.40 -5.30
CA LEU A 113 2.55 -17.30 -4.59
C LEU A 113 2.27 -16.01 -5.36
N TRP A 114 1.76 -15.02 -4.64
CA TRP A 114 1.47 -13.70 -5.18
C TRP A 114 2.33 -12.67 -4.46
N PHE A 115 2.97 -11.80 -5.22
CA PHE A 115 3.59 -10.59 -4.69
C PHE A 115 2.59 -9.45 -4.83
N ARG A 116 2.33 -8.76 -3.73
CA ARG A 116 1.38 -7.66 -3.67
C ARG A 116 2.01 -6.41 -3.11
N ILE A 117 1.76 -5.27 -3.75
CA ILE A 117 2.03 -3.92 -3.24
C ILE A 117 0.68 -3.32 -2.86
N GLU A 118 0.55 -2.81 -1.64
CA GLU A 118 -0.72 -2.35 -1.10
C GLU A 118 -0.55 -1.06 -0.31
N VAL A 119 -1.62 -0.27 -0.22
CA VAL A 119 -1.73 0.86 0.68
C VAL A 119 -2.92 0.69 1.62
N GLU A 120 -2.65 0.82 2.91
CA GLU A 120 -3.64 1.03 3.97
C GLU A 120 -3.55 2.48 4.44
N HIS A 121 -2.71 2.79 5.39
CA HIS A 121 -2.23 4.15 5.67
C HIS A 121 -0.96 4.45 4.90
N ASN A 122 0.01 3.57 5.06
CA ASN A 122 1.30 3.61 4.39
C ASN A 122 1.36 2.51 3.33
N LEU A 123 2.29 2.66 2.43
CA LEU A 123 2.55 1.70 1.39
C LEU A 123 3.45 0.58 1.93
N PHE A 124 3.06 -0.66 1.68
CA PHE A 124 3.82 -1.86 2.04
C PHE A 124 3.71 -2.91 0.95
N ALA A 125 4.53 -3.93 1.01
CA ALA A 125 4.47 -5.04 0.08
C ALA A 125 4.80 -6.36 0.77
N GLY A 126 4.33 -7.44 0.15
CA GLY A 126 4.58 -8.77 0.68
C GLY A 126 4.14 -9.88 -0.26
N PHE A 127 4.19 -11.08 0.28
CA PHE A 127 3.74 -12.29 -0.39
C PHE A 127 2.48 -12.84 0.26
N CYS A 128 1.52 -13.20 -0.59
CA CYS A 128 0.32 -13.90 -0.22
C CYS A 128 0.30 -15.28 -0.86
N LEU A 129 -0.23 -16.28 -0.17
CA LEU A 129 -0.52 -17.58 -0.74
C LEU A 129 -1.97 -17.61 -1.20
N PHE A 130 -2.19 -18.06 -2.41
CA PHE A 130 -3.52 -18.15 -3.02
C PHE A 130 -3.86 -19.59 -3.33
N ASP A 131 -4.96 -20.09 -2.78
CA ASP A 131 -5.51 -21.40 -3.13
C ASP A 131 -6.32 -21.29 -4.40
N LYS A 132 -5.87 -22.00 -5.44
CA LYS A 132 -6.53 -22.01 -6.77
C LYS A 132 -7.88 -22.69 -6.79
N GLU A 133 -8.12 -23.60 -5.85
CA GLU A 133 -9.36 -24.38 -5.78
C GLU A 133 -10.44 -23.67 -4.95
N ALA A 134 -10.03 -22.64 -4.18
CA ALA A 134 -10.97 -21.83 -3.43
C ALA A 134 -11.69 -20.82 -4.33
N SER A 135 -12.85 -20.34 -3.87
CA SER A 135 -13.50 -19.20 -4.51
C SER A 135 -12.56 -17.98 -4.51
N SER A 136 -12.72 -17.11 -5.51
CA SER A 136 -11.86 -15.93 -5.66
C SER A 136 -11.88 -14.98 -4.44
N GLU A 137 -12.94 -15.02 -3.64
CA GLU A 137 -13.08 -14.22 -2.43
C GLU A 137 -12.32 -14.80 -1.24
N ASP A 138 -12.19 -16.14 -1.17
CA ASP A 138 -11.58 -16.86 -0.05
C ASP A 138 -10.18 -17.40 -0.35
N GLY A 139 -9.70 -17.28 -1.60
CA GLY A 139 -8.49 -17.93 -2.06
C GLY A 139 -7.25 -17.60 -1.26
N PHE A 140 -7.10 -16.34 -0.81
CA PHE A 140 -5.97 -15.92 0.00
C PHE A 140 -6.05 -16.46 1.43
N SER A 141 -7.20 -16.36 2.09
CA SER A 141 -7.40 -16.90 3.45
C SER A 141 -7.15 -18.40 3.50
N LYS A 142 -7.67 -19.16 2.51
CA LYS A 142 -7.51 -20.61 2.45
C LYS A 142 -6.11 -21.04 2.04
N GLY A 143 -5.45 -20.29 1.19
CA GLY A 143 -4.05 -20.54 0.85
C GLY A 143 -3.14 -20.48 2.06
N TYR A 144 -3.50 -19.67 3.07
CA TYR A 144 -2.80 -19.56 4.33
C TYR A 144 -3.15 -20.67 5.34
N GLN A 145 -4.39 -21.10 5.39
CA GLN A 145 -4.90 -22.08 6.38
C GLN A 145 -4.44 -23.53 6.15
N VAL A 146 -3.63 -23.79 5.16
CA VAL A 146 -3.08 -25.14 4.91
C VAL A 146 -1.88 -25.38 5.84
N ASP A 147 -2.17 -25.76 7.09
CA ASP A 147 -1.23 -25.82 8.22
C ASP A 147 0.07 -26.57 7.96
N ASP A 148 0.03 -27.74 7.34
CA ASP A 148 1.22 -28.54 7.02
C ASP A 148 2.15 -27.86 5.99
N ILE A 149 1.62 -26.94 5.22
CA ILE A 149 2.34 -26.23 4.17
C ILE A 149 3.04 -25.00 4.75
N THR A 150 2.36 -24.29 5.66
CA THR A 150 2.85 -23.03 6.20
C THR A 150 4.12 -23.21 7.01
N ASP A 151 4.23 -24.26 7.83
CA ASP A 151 5.42 -24.48 8.64
C ASP A 151 6.66 -24.87 7.82
N GLY A 152 6.50 -25.71 6.81
CA GLY A 152 7.56 -26.02 5.86
C GLY A 152 8.01 -24.81 5.05
N LEU A 153 7.05 -24.02 4.55
CA LEU A 153 7.33 -22.79 3.80
C LEU A 153 7.99 -21.71 4.67
N LYS A 154 7.57 -21.56 5.94
CA LYS A 154 8.20 -20.65 6.89
C LYS A 154 9.65 -21.01 7.16
N GLN A 155 9.93 -22.31 7.39
CA GLN A 155 11.30 -22.80 7.57
C GLN A 155 12.16 -22.56 6.34
N GLU A 156 11.63 -22.77 5.15
CA GLU A 156 12.33 -22.51 3.90
C GLU A 156 12.52 -21.02 3.66
N ALA A 157 11.47 -20.20 3.81
CA ALA A 157 11.55 -18.76 3.66
C ALA A 157 12.50 -18.11 4.67
N SER A 158 12.60 -18.62 5.90
CA SER A 158 13.53 -18.12 6.92
C SER A 158 15.01 -18.31 6.58
N ARG A 159 15.32 -19.12 5.57
CA ARG A 159 16.68 -19.24 5.02
C ARG A 159 17.04 -18.06 4.10
N TYR A 160 16.06 -17.36 3.59
CA TYR A 160 16.20 -16.33 2.57
C TYR A 160 15.75 -14.95 3.05
N LEU A 161 14.64 -14.88 3.80
CA LEU A 161 14.08 -13.65 4.32
C LEU A 161 14.49 -13.42 5.78
N LYS A 162 14.55 -12.17 6.17
CA LYS A 162 14.70 -11.83 7.58
C LYS A 162 13.51 -12.38 8.37
N LYS A 163 13.79 -12.99 9.50
CA LYS A 163 12.79 -13.64 10.34
C LYS A 163 11.65 -12.66 10.74
N GLU A 164 12.01 -11.41 10.93
CA GLU A 164 11.11 -10.34 11.37
C GLU A 164 10.00 -10.01 10.37
N ILE A 165 10.21 -10.29 9.07
CA ILE A 165 9.20 -10.01 8.02
C ILE A 165 8.33 -11.23 7.68
N ILE A 166 8.62 -12.40 8.26
CA ILE A 166 7.84 -13.61 8.10
C ILE A 166 6.81 -13.65 9.24
N LEU A 167 5.68 -12.98 9.03
CA LEU A 167 4.55 -13.05 9.96
C LEU A 167 3.40 -13.77 9.27
N PRO A 168 3.02 -14.94 9.76
CA PRO A 168 1.85 -15.64 9.28
C PRO A 168 0.58 -14.97 9.85
N GLU A 169 0.06 -14.03 9.14
CA GLU A 169 -1.27 -13.48 9.33
C GLU A 169 -2.22 -14.12 8.32
N ASP A 170 -3.54 -13.91 8.45
CA ASP A 170 -4.55 -14.56 7.59
C ASP A 170 -4.38 -14.30 6.08
N TRP A 171 -3.66 -13.25 5.70
CA TRP A 171 -3.46 -12.83 4.32
C TRP A 171 -2.00 -12.81 3.88
N TRP A 172 -1.09 -12.53 4.81
CA TRP A 172 0.31 -12.28 4.49
C TRP A 172 1.20 -13.42 4.97
N PHE A 173 1.92 -14.01 4.03
CA PHE A 173 2.97 -14.97 4.34
C PHE A 173 4.24 -14.26 4.84
N ALA A 174 4.60 -13.18 4.19
CA ALA A 174 5.69 -12.30 4.57
C ALA A 174 5.43 -10.91 3.98
N TRP A 175 5.66 -9.86 4.74
CA TRP A 175 5.49 -8.49 4.27
C TRP A 175 6.44 -7.54 4.97
N CYS A 176 6.65 -6.34 4.41
CA CYS A 176 7.36 -5.27 5.08
C CYS A 176 7.00 -3.90 4.49
N TYR A 177 7.27 -2.86 5.28
CA TYR A 177 7.36 -1.49 4.78
C TYR A 177 8.64 -1.29 3.94
N PRO A 178 8.78 -0.17 3.21
CA PRO A 178 9.97 0.11 2.42
C PRO A 178 11.29 0.15 3.21
N ASN A 179 11.23 0.29 4.53
CA ASN A 179 12.40 0.19 5.42
C ASN A 179 12.83 -1.25 5.76
N GLY A 180 12.09 -2.25 5.28
CA GLY A 180 12.34 -3.67 5.54
C GLY A 180 11.97 -4.13 6.95
N SER A 181 11.02 -3.45 7.61
CA SER A 181 10.51 -3.82 8.93
C SER A 181 8.98 -3.76 8.97
N HIS A 182 8.39 -4.20 10.08
CA HIS A 182 6.98 -4.00 10.42
C HIS A 182 6.77 -2.76 11.30
N ASP A 183 7.83 -2.02 11.60
CA ASP A 183 7.73 -0.85 12.45
C ASP A 183 7.10 0.32 11.71
N TYR A 184 5.90 0.68 12.15
CA TYR A 184 5.09 1.77 11.62
C TYR A 184 5.62 3.16 11.95
N ALA A 185 6.57 3.30 12.88
CA ALA A 185 7.02 4.58 13.44
C ALA A 185 7.91 5.40 12.49
N TYR A 186 7.79 5.24 11.19
CA TYR A 186 8.60 5.98 10.23
C TYR A 186 7.98 7.35 9.98
N LYS A 187 8.54 8.39 10.59
CA LYS A 187 8.02 9.78 10.54
C LYS A 187 7.94 10.39 9.14
N ASP A 188 8.71 9.88 8.17
CA ASP A 188 8.79 10.42 6.81
C ASP A 188 8.06 9.55 5.76
N THR A 189 7.40 8.48 6.18
CA THR A 189 6.64 7.63 5.27
C THR A 189 5.35 8.34 4.87
N ALA A 190 4.99 8.27 3.59
CA ALA A 190 3.74 8.82 3.10
C ALA A 190 2.54 8.12 3.76
N ASP A 191 1.74 8.84 4.52
CA ASP A 191 0.45 8.42 5.05
C ASP A 191 -0.66 8.93 4.12
N PHE A 192 -1.18 8.04 3.30
CA PHE A 192 -2.19 8.38 2.29
C PHE A 192 -3.59 8.59 2.89
N LYS A 193 -3.90 8.01 4.05
CA LYS A 193 -5.19 8.26 4.72
C LYS A 193 -5.24 9.66 5.33
N ASN A 194 -4.21 10.04 6.06
CA ASN A 194 -4.15 11.31 6.76
C ASN A 194 -3.53 12.43 5.91
N MET A 195 -2.97 12.11 4.74
CA MET A 195 -2.33 13.09 3.86
C MET A 195 -1.26 13.92 4.59
N ASN A 196 -0.35 13.22 5.26
CA ASN A 196 0.78 13.86 5.92
C ASN A 196 1.72 14.57 4.90
N PRO A 197 2.68 15.39 5.34
CA PRO A 197 3.62 16.05 4.42
C PRO A 197 4.35 15.08 3.48
N GLY A 198 4.63 13.84 3.95
CA GLY A 198 5.21 12.77 3.13
C GLY A 198 4.32 12.36 1.97
N ALA A 199 3.00 12.28 2.16
CA ALA A 199 2.05 11.98 1.09
C ALA A 199 1.81 13.19 0.19
N VAL A 200 1.66 14.38 0.76
CA VAL A 200 1.38 15.61 0.00
C VAL A 200 2.49 15.95 -0.99
N ARG A 201 3.76 15.75 -0.64
CA ARG A 201 4.89 15.99 -1.55
C ARG A 201 4.83 15.15 -2.83
N LEU A 202 4.16 14.00 -2.80
CA LEU A 202 4.01 13.12 -3.98
C LEU A 202 3.06 13.70 -5.04
N ALA A 203 2.39 14.83 -4.77
CA ALA A 203 1.69 15.59 -5.80
C ALA A 203 2.67 16.15 -6.83
N ASP A 204 3.91 16.45 -6.42
CA ASP A 204 5.00 16.74 -7.34
C ASP A 204 5.43 15.47 -8.08
N LYS A 205 5.62 15.58 -9.40
CA LYS A 205 5.93 14.43 -10.26
C LYS A 205 7.32 13.86 -9.98
N GLU A 206 8.33 14.70 -9.81
CA GLU A 206 9.72 14.26 -9.60
C GLU A 206 9.88 13.58 -8.25
N GLU A 207 9.26 14.14 -7.19
CA GLU A 207 9.22 13.54 -5.87
C GLU A 207 8.50 12.19 -5.88
N ARG A 208 7.42 12.07 -6.64
CA ARG A 208 6.66 10.82 -6.79
C ARG A 208 7.48 9.74 -7.51
N GLU A 209 8.08 10.07 -8.65
CA GLU A 209 8.95 9.16 -9.41
C GLU A 209 10.11 8.66 -8.56
N LYS A 210 10.77 9.57 -7.83
CA LYS A 210 11.85 9.23 -6.90
C LYS A 210 11.38 8.31 -5.79
N TYR A 211 10.28 8.65 -5.13
CA TYR A 211 9.69 7.86 -4.03
C TYR A 211 9.36 6.43 -4.49
N VAL A 212 8.68 6.29 -5.63
CA VAL A 212 8.30 4.98 -6.16
C VAL A 212 9.52 4.17 -6.55
N LYS A 213 10.50 4.77 -7.22
CA LYS A 213 11.76 4.11 -7.60
C LYS A 213 12.52 3.58 -6.38
N GLU A 214 12.65 4.38 -5.33
CA GLU A 214 13.31 4.00 -4.08
C GLU A 214 12.55 2.87 -3.39
N THR A 215 11.21 2.95 -3.38
CA THR A 215 10.33 1.93 -2.79
C THR A 215 10.40 0.60 -3.54
N VAL A 216 10.36 0.61 -4.87
CA VAL A 216 10.52 -0.61 -5.69
C VAL A 216 11.87 -1.27 -5.44
N LYS A 217 12.95 -0.46 -5.39
CA LYS A 217 14.29 -0.96 -5.05
C LYS A 217 14.36 -1.58 -3.65
N ALA A 218 13.67 -0.98 -2.68
CA ALA A 218 13.60 -1.50 -1.32
C ALA A 218 12.86 -2.84 -1.29
N PHE A 219 11.69 -2.96 -1.91
CA PHE A 219 10.95 -4.21 -1.99
C PHE A 219 11.69 -5.28 -2.77
N GLU A 220 12.39 -4.94 -3.85
CA GLU A 220 13.29 -5.87 -4.51
C GLU A 220 14.36 -6.39 -3.55
N GLY A 221 15.01 -5.50 -2.81
CA GLY A 221 16.09 -5.81 -1.89
C GLY A 221 15.68 -6.64 -0.69
N TYR A 222 14.46 -6.41 -0.14
CA TYR A 222 14.01 -7.08 1.08
C TYR A 222 13.17 -8.33 0.81
N LEU A 223 12.47 -8.40 -0.32
CA LEU A 223 11.50 -9.45 -0.63
C LEU A 223 11.92 -10.28 -1.85
N LEU A 224 11.92 -9.67 -3.04
CA LEU A 224 11.98 -10.41 -4.30
C LEU A 224 13.34 -11.11 -4.50
N LYS A 225 14.43 -10.44 -4.23
CA LYS A 225 15.79 -10.95 -4.42
C LYS A 225 16.05 -12.26 -3.67
N TYR A 226 15.38 -12.50 -2.57
CA TYR A 226 15.64 -13.64 -1.71
C TYR A 226 14.70 -14.81 -1.98
N LEU A 227 13.47 -14.54 -2.41
CA LEU A 227 12.46 -15.58 -2.66
C LEU A 227 12.40 -16.06 -4.11
N LEU A 228 12.83 -15.24 -5.04
CA LEU A 228 12.79 -15.51 -6.46
C LEU A 228 14.17 -15.62 -7.05
#